data_81eb47a1d8dbb92e571f510ab789cae5
#
_entry.id   81eb47a1d8dbb92e571f510ab789cae5
#
_cell.length_a   1.000
_cell.length_b   1.000
_cell.length_c   1.000
_cell.angle_alpha   90.00
_cell.angle_beta   90.00
_cell.angle_gamma   90.00
#
_symmetry.space_group_name_H-M   'P 1'
#
loop_
_entity.id
_entity.type
_entity.pdbx_description
1 polymer ?
#
loop_
_entity_poly.entity_id
_entity_poly.type
_entity_poly.pdbx_seq_one_letter_code
_entity_poly.pdbx_strand_id
1 'polypeptide(L)'
;METTKKSQIVGIKNAGIVIICCFIIAVCIYHFLLGNPSNFMNNDPNNHPLPGNFLGTIYKGGIIVPVIQTLLLTVLALSIERYFALRSAFGKGSLAKFVANIKVALAAGDIKKAQEICDKQRGSVANVVTSTLRKYEEMEKNTSLPKEQKLLAIQKELEEATALEMPMMQQNLPIIATITTLGTLMGLLGTVIGMIRSFAALSAGCLLYTSPSPRDMRRSR
;
A
#
# COMPACT_ATOMS: atom_id res chain seq x y z
N MET A 1 29.27 20.53 17.17
CA MET A 1 28.01 20.54 16.38
C MET A 1 28.20 19.54 15.23
N GLU A 2 28.17 18.25 15.54
CA GLU A 2 28.31 17.18 14.54
C GLU A 2 26.93 16.83 14.02
N THR A 3 26.71 17.13 12.76
CA THR A 3 25.48 16.76 12.05
C THR A 3 25.44 15.24 11.93
N THR A 4 24.75 14.58 12.84
CA THR A 4 24.37 13.18 12.70
C THR A 4 23.69 13.01 11.34
N LYS A 5 24.35 12.31 10.44
CA LYS A 5 23.87 11.97 9.09
C LYS A 5 22.60 11.16 9.25
N LYS A 6 21.44 11.88 9.30
CA LYS A 6 20.11 11.28 9.39
C LYS A 6 19.99 10.29 8.23
N SER A 7 19.89 9.02 8.54
CA SER A 7 19.51 8.00 7.58
C SER A 7 18.11 8.37 7.08
N GLN A 8 18.05 9.10 5.97
CA GLN A 8 16.77 9.39 5.34
C GLN A 8 16.25 8.06 4.79
N ILE A 9 15.18 7.58 5.40
CA ILE A 9 14.39 6.52 4.81
C ILE A 9 13.85 7.09 3.49
N VAL A 10 14.35 6.55 2.37
CA VAL A 10 13.95 6.97 1.03
C VAL A 10 12.56 6.37 0.77
N GLY A 11 11.53 7.02 1.29
CA GLY A 11 10.15 6.76 0.89
C GLY A 11 9.78 7.63 -0.30
N ILE A 12 8.91 7.14 -1.16
CA ILE A 12 8.36 7.92 -2.27
C ILE A 12 7.55 9.08 -1.67
N LYS A 13 8.10 10.29 -1.75
CA LYS A 13 7.45 11.50 -1.20
C LYS A 13 6.14 11.85 -1.92
N ASN A 14 5.98 11.43 -3.16
CA ASN A 14 4.84 11.77 -4.00
C ASN A 14 4.07 10.52 -4.44
N ALA A 15 3.23 9.99 -3.56
CA ALA A 15 2.32 8.89 -3.90
C ALA A 15 1.44 9.19 -5.13
N GLY A 16 1.14 10.49 -5.39
CA GLY A 16 0.39 10.91 -6.56
C GLY A 16 1.07 10.56 -7.89
N ILE A 17 2.41 10.66 -7.97
CA ILE A 17 3.15 10.27 -9.18
C ILE A 17 3.05 8.76 -9.41
N VAL A 18 3.11 7.96 -8.34
CA VAL A 18 2.95 6.50 -8.44
C VAL A 18 1.58 6.15 -8.98
N ILE A 19 0.52 6.81 -8.49
CA ILE A 19 -0.86 6.59 -8.97
C ILE A 19 -0.97 6.90 -10.46
N ILE A 20 -0.41 8.02 -10.92
CA ILE A 20 -0.43 8.41 -12.34
C ILE A 20 0.34 7.40 -13.20
N CYS A 21 1.54 6.97 -12.77
CA CYS A 21 2.30 5.93 -13.46
C CYS A 21 1.53 4.60 -13.53
N CYS A 22 0.94 4.16 -12.43
CA CYS A 22 0.12 2.94 -12.38
C CYS A 22 -1.11 3.05 -13.29
N PHE A 23 -1.73 4.24 -13.38
CA PHE A 23 -2.84 4.48 -14.29
C PHE A 23 -2.42 4.33 -15.75
N ILE A 24 -1.30 4.94 -16.15
CA ILE A 24 -0.78 4.81 -17.52
C ILE A 24 -0.46 3.35 -17.83
N ILE A 25 0.19 2.63 -16.93
CA ILE A 25 0.50 1.21 -17.08
C ILE A 25 -0.79 0.38 -17.21
N ALA A 26 -1.79 0.64 -16.37
CA ALA A 26 -3.07 -0.05 -16.40
C ALA A 26 -3.81 0.16 -17.73
N VAL A 27 -3.81 1.38 -18.26
CA VAL A 27 -4.40 1.71 -19.56
C VAL A 27 -3.63 1.01 -20.70
N CYS A 28 -2.29 0.98 -20.63
CA CYS A 28 -1.48 0.23 -21.59
C CYS A 28 -1.81 -1.27 -21.56
N ILE A 29 -1.87 -1.88 -20.39
CA ILE A 29 -2.22 -3.29 -20.22
C ILE A 29 -3.64 -3.55 -20.76
N TYR A 30 -4.60 -2.65 -20.45
CA TYR A 30 -5.96 -2.76 -20.92
C TYR A 30 -6.04 -2.75 -22.44
N HIS A 31 -5.34 -1.84 -23.13
CA HIS A 31 -5.39 -1.75 -24.58
C HIS A 31 -4.54 -2.81 -25.29
N PHE A 32 -3.30 -3.03 -24.84
CA PHE A 32 -2.37 -3.92 -25.56
C PHE A 32 -2.53 -5.40 -25.21
N LEU A 33 -2.81 -5.71 -23.94
CA LEU A 33 -2.92 -7.09 -23.47
C LEU A 33 -4.35 -7.60 -23.54
N LEU A 34 -5.30 -6.90 -22.93
CA LEU A 34 -6.71 -7.29 -22.86
C LEU A 34 -7.45 -7.02 -24.18
N GLY A 35 -7.17 -5.88 -24.82
CA GLY A 35 -7.76 -5.46 -26.09
C GLY A 35 -7.10 -6.06 -27.32
N ASN A 36 -6.17 -7.01 -27.17
CA ASN A 36 -5.52 -7.66 -28.31
C ASN A 36 -6.56 -8.38 -29.20
N PRO A 37 -6.58 -8.14 -30.51
CA PRO A 37 -7.49 -8.81 -31.46
C PRO A 37 -7.52 -10.33 -31.34
N SER A 38 -6.40 -10.96 -31.00
CA SER A 38 -6.30 -12.42 -30.82
C SER A 38 -7.19 -12.99 -29.69
N ASN A 39 -7.72 -12.15 -28.81
CA ASN A 39 -8.61 -12.55 -27.70
C ASN A 39 -10.09 -12.63 -28.12
N PHE A 40 -10.43 -12.21 -29.35
CA PHE A 40 -11.80 -12.07 -29.84
C PHE A 40 -12.06 -12.88 -31.08
N MET A 41 -13.32 -13.25 -31.29
CA MET A 41 -13.74 -13.92 -32.50
C MET A 41 -13.55 -13.01 -33.73
N ASN A 42 -13.02 -13.57 -34.82
CA ASN A 42 -12.70 -12.87 -36.07
C ASN A 42 -11.67 -11.73 -35.92
N ASN A 43 -10.83 -11.75 -34.86
CA ASN A 43 -9.84 -10.73 -34.59
C ASN A 43 -10.42 -9.30 -34.47
N ASP A 44 -11.68 -9.17 -34.08
CA ASP A 44 -12.33 -7.87 -33.87
C ASP A 44 -12.67 -7.69 -32.38
N PRO A 45 -12.10 -6.68 -31.71
CA PRO A 45 -12.38 -6.36 -30.30
C PRO A 45 -13.86 -6.08 -30.00
N ASN A 46 -14.65 -5.75 -31.02
CA ASN A 46 -16.08 -5.51 -30.85
C ASN A 46 -16.89 -6.79 -30.75
N ASN A 47 -16.38 -7.92 -31.26
CA ASN A 47 -17.02 -9.22 -31.20
C ASN A 47 -16.96 -9.89 -29.83
N HIS A 48 -17.61 -11.05 -29.71
CA HIS A 48 -17.56 -11.84 -28.47
C HIS A 48 -16.14 -12.36 -28.21
N PRO A 49 -15.73 -12.46 -26.94
CA PRO A 49 -14.46 -13.09 -26.59
C PRO A 49 -14.46 -14.56 -26.99
N LEU A 50 -13.30 -15.10 -27.33
CA LEU A 50 -13.15 -16.54 -27.62
C LEU A 50 -13.60 -17.37 -26.40
N PRO A 51 -14.30 -18.47 -26.59
CA PRO A 51 -14.73 -19.38 -25.53
C PRO A 51 -13.52 -19.80 -24.68
N GLY A 52 -13.56 -19.55 -23.37
CA GLY A 52 -12.48 -19.87 -22.45
C GLY A 52 -11.36 -18.81 -22.34
N ASN A 53 -11.39 -17.74 -23.11
CA ASN A 53 -10.40 -16.65 -22.98
C ASN A 53 -10.84 -15.61 -21.94
N PHE A 54 -10.21 -15.68 -20.76
CA PHE A 54 -10.46 -14.74 -19.64
C PHE A 54 -10.10 -13.30 -19.98
N LEU A 55 -9.05 -13.07 -20.77
CA LEU A 55 -8.57 -11.73 -21.10
C LEU A 55 -9.60 -10.95 -21.91
N GLY A 56 -10.18 -11.56 -22.94
CA GLY A 56 -11.27 -10.96 -23.71
C GLY A 56 -12.52 -10.71 -22.89
N THR A 57 -12.87 -11.62 -21.97
CA THR A 57 -14.02 -11.46 -21.07
C THR A 57 -13.81 -10.27 -20.11
N ILE A 58 -12.63 -10.10 -19.56
CA ILE A 58 -12.27 -8.96 -18.69
C ILE A 58 -12.36 -7.64 -19.48
N TYR A 59 -11.86 -7.62 -20.72
CA TYR A 59 -11.94 -6.43 -21.58
C TYR A 59 -13.37 -5.93 -21.76
N LYS A 60 -14.35 -6.83 -21.92
CA LYS A 60 -15.78 -6.51 -22.03
C LYS A 60 -16.38 -5.91 -20.76
N GLY A 61 -15.70 -5.96 -19.62
CA GLY A 61 -16.08 -5.24 -18.41
C GLY A 61 -16.11 -3.71 -18.59
N GLY A 62 -15.46 -3.18 -19.65
CA GLY A 62 -15.50 -1.77 -20.02
C GLY A 62 -14.61 -0.89 -19.14
N ILE A 63 -15.00 0.37 -18.96
CA ILE A 63 -14.18 1.42 -18.31
C ILE A 63 -13.83 1.14 -16.84
N ILE A 64 -14.59 0.28 -16.16
CA ILE A 64 -14.34 -0.08 -14.76
C ILE A 64 -13.06 -0.91 -14.61
N VAL A 65 -12.73 -1.72 -15.60
CA VAL A 65 -11.59 -2.63 -15.58
C VAL A 65 -10.25 -1.89 -15.41
N PRO A 66 -9.91 -0.89 -16.26
CA PRO A 66 -8.65 -0.15 -16.07
C PRO A 66 -8.60 0.61 -14.75
N VAL A 67 -9.74 1.05 -14.21
CA VAL A 67 -9.79 1.72 -12.90
C VAL A 67 -9.43 0.75 -11.78
N ILE A 68 -10.08 -0.43 -11.72
CA ILE A 68 -9.78 -1.45 -10.71
C ILE A 68 -8.33 -1.94 -10.85
N GLN A 69 -7.85 -2.11 -12.07
CA GLN A 69 -6.47 -2.51 -12.35
C GLN A 69 -5.46 -1.47 -11.86
N THR A 70 -5.77 -0.18 -12.02
CA THR A 70 -4.96 0.92 -11.47
C THR A 70 -4.88 0.84 -9.95
N LEU A 71 -6.02 0.65 -9.26
CA LEU A 71 -6.05 0.53 -7.81
C LEU A 71 -5.21 -0.67 -7.34
N LEU A 72 -5.33 -1.82 -7.99
CA LEU A 72 -4.54 -3.01 -7.68
C LEU A 72 -3.03 -2.74 -7.84
N LEU A 73 -2.61 -2.19 -8.99
CA LEU A 73 -1.20 -1.89 -9.23
C LEU A 73 -0.65 -0.87 -8.23
N THR A 74 -1.43 0.15 -7.88
CA THR A 74 -1.03 1.16 -6.91
C THR A 74 -0.84 0.56 -5.52
N VAL A 75 -1.77 -0.29 -5.04
CA VAL A 75 -1.63 -0.96 -3.74
C VAL A 75 -0.40 -1.86 -3.71
N LEU A 76 -0.16 -2.64 -4.77
CA LEU A 76 1.03 -3.49 -4.86
C LEU A 76 2.33 -2.67 -4.83
N ALA A 77 2.40 -1.60 -5.63
CA ALA A 77 3.58 -0.73 -5.71
C ALA A 77 3.87 -0.07 -4.34
N LEU A 78 2.85 0.51 -3.70
CA LEU A 78 3.00 1.14 -2.39
C LEU A 78 3.28 0.12 -1.27
N SER A 79 2.74 -1.10 -1.35
CA SER A 79 3.02 -2.16 -0.38
C SER A 79 4.48 -2.63 -0.45
N ILE A 80 5.01 -2.79 -1.66
CA ILE A 80 6.42 -3.14 -1.87
C ILE A 80 7.32 -2.01 -1.36
N GLU A 81 6.99 -0.77 -1.68
CA GLU A 81 7.72 0.40 -1.18
C GLU A 81 7.74 0.44 0.36
N ARG A 82 6.58 0.23 0.99
CA ARG A 82 6.47 0.19 2.46
C ARG A 82 7.25 -0.96 3.08
N TYR A 83 7.25 -2.12 2.46
CA TYR A 83 8.06 -3.25 2.92
C TYR A 83 9.56 -2.89 2.99
N PHE A 84 10.10 -2.27 1.94
CA PHE A 84 11.49 -1.85 1.92
C PHE A 84 11.78 -0.70 2.89
N ALA A 85 10.87 0.27 3.02
CA ALA A 85 11.00 1.38 3.95
C ALA A 85 11.02 0.90 5.41
N LEU A 86 10.10 0.02 5.78
CA LEU A 86 10.04 -0.58 7.12
C LEU A 86 11.28 -1.44 7.40
N ARG A 87 11.72 -2.24 6.45
CA ARG A 87 12.95 -3.03 6.61
C ARG A 87 14.16 -2.13 6.85
N SER A 88 14.24 -0.99 6.18
CA SER A 88 15.27 0.02 6.43
C SER A 88 15.13 0.71 7.80
N ALA A 89 13.90 0.93 8.26
CA ALA A 89 13.62 1.54 9.57
C ALA A 89 14.01 0.64 10.75
N PHE A 90 13.90 -0.69 10.60
CA PHE A 90 14.36 -1.65 11.60
C PHE A 90 15.90 -1.72 11.71
N GLY A 91 16.63 -1.21 10.72
CA GLY A 91 18.09 -1.17 10.72
C GLY A 91 18.74 -2.52 10.37
N LYS A 92 20.02 -2.68 10.76
CA LYS A 92 20.84 -3.83 10.43
C LYS A 92 20.81 -4.86 11.57
N GLY A 93 20.05 -5.94 11.39
CA GLY A 93 20.06 -7.06 12.33
C GLY A 93 18.71 -7.33 13.00
N SER A 94 18.74 -8.23 14.00
CA SER A 94 17.54 -8.60 14.76
C SER A 94 17.25 -7.57 15.85
N LEU A 95 16.06 -6.98 15.82
CA LEU A 95 15.61 -6.01 16.84
C LEU A 95 15.62 -6.62 18.26
N ALA A 96 15.26 -7.91 18.38
CA ALA A 96 15.27 -8.60 19.67
C ALA A 96 16.69 -8.68 20.27
N LYS A 97 17.70 -8.99 19.45
CA LYS A 97 19.10 -9.00 19.87
C LYS A 97 19.61 -7.61 20.22
N PHE A 98 19.20 -6.60 19.43
CA PHE A 98 19.55 -5.21 19.71
C PHE A 98 19.03 -4.78 21.09
N VAL A 99 17.75 -4.99 21.38
CA VAL A 99 17.12 -4.63 22.67
C VAL A 99 17.79 -5.39 23.82
N ALA A 100 18.09 -6.68 23.67
CA ALA A 100 18.81 -7.46 24.68
C ALA A 100 20.19 -6.89 24.97
N ASN A 101 20.96 -6.57 23.92
CA ASN A 101 22.30 -6.00 24.06
C ASN A 101 22.30 -4.61 24.73
N ILE A 102 21.33 -3.76 24.38
CA ILE A 102 21.14 -2.46 25.03
C ILE A 102 20.82 -2.64 26.52
N LYS A 103 19.93 -3.55 26.89
CA LYS A 103 19.60 -3.84 28.29
C LYS A 103 20.82 -4.28 29.08
N VAL A 104 21.64 -5.16 28.51
CA VAL A 104 22.89 -5.62 29.14
C VAL A 104 23.89 -4.48 29.33
N ALA A 105 24.08 -3.63 28.30
CA ALA A 105 24.99 -2.49 28.37
C ALA A 105 24.52 -1.47 29.42
N LEU A 106 23.22 -1.17 29.50
CA LEU A 106 22.65 -0.28 30.49
C LEU A 106 22.72 -0.84 31.92
N ALA A 107 22.48 -2.16 32.09
CA ALA A 107 22.64 -2.81 33.39
C ALA A 107 24.10 -2.77 33.90
N ALA A 108 25.07 -2.77 32.98
CA ALA A 108 26.51 -2.60 33.31
C ALA A 108 26.92 -1.13 33.52
N GLY A 109 26.02 -0.14 33.33
CA GLY A 109 26.34 1.29 33.41
C GLY A 109 27.19 1.83 32.24
N ASP A 110 27.36 1.05 31.17
CA ASP A 110 28.23 1.42 30.05
C ASP A 110 27.42 2.10 28.94
N ILE A 111 27.21 3.41 29.10
CA ILE A 111 26.45 4.25 28.16
C ILE A 111 27.16 4.34 26.81
N LYS A 112 28.51 4.37 26.79
CA LYS A 112 29.26 4.46 25.53
C LYS A 112 29.06 3.21 24.67
N LYS A 113 29.10 2.03 25.29
CA LYS A 113 28.82 0.77 24.61
C LYS A 113 27.38 0.70 24.11
N ALA A 114 26.41 1.22 24.85
CA ALA A 114 25.02 1.33 24.40
C ALA A 114 24.91 2.23 23.17
N GLN A 115 25.61 3.35 23.10
CA GLN A 115 25.65 4.24 21.93
C GLN A 115 26.29 3.55 20.71
N GLU A 116 27.42 2.84 20.89
CA GLU A 116 28.04 2.08 19.81
C GLU A 116 27.11 0.99 19.22
N ILE A 117 26.32 0.34 20.08
CA ILE A 117 25.33 -0.66 19.64
C ILE A 117 24.24 0.02 18.79
N CYS A 118 23.78 1.21 19.18
CA CYS A 118 22.83 2.00 18.40
C CYS A 118 23.41 2.43 17.05
N ASP A 119 24.67 2.89 17.00
CA ASP A 119 25.32 3.31 15.77
C ASP A 119 25.53 2.15 14.76
N LYS A 120 25.75 0.93 15.28
CA LYS A 120 25.83 -0.28 14.47
C LYS A 120 24.48 -0.73 13.93
N GLN A 121 23.44 -0.65 14.76
CA GLN A 121 22.07 -1.06 14.39
C GLN A 121 21.49 -0.16 13.30
N ARG A 122 21.62 1.16 13.46
CA ARG A 122 20.97 2.18 12.60
C ARG A 122 19.47 1.95 12.46
N GLY A 123 18.74 2.95 12.02
CA GLY A 123 17.28 2.88 11.84
C GLY A 123 16.54 3.67 12.91
N SER A 124 15.21 3.78 12.74
CA SER A 124 14.36 4.64 13.59
C SER A 124 14.39 4.25 15.07
N VAL A 125 14.38 2.95 15.35
CA VAL A 125 14.44 2.46 16.74
C VAL A 125 15.77 2.85 17.41
N ALA A 126 16.88 2.70 16.68
CA ALA A 126 18.19 3.10 17.19
C ALA A 126 18.27 4.61 17.41
N ASN A 127 17.65 5.43 16.55
CA ASN A 127 17.60 6.88 16.71
C ASN A 127 16.86 7.29 18.00
N VAL A 128 15.69 6.69 18.25
CA VAL A 128 14.90 6.93 19.47
C VAL A 128 15.72 6.57 20.71
N VAL A 129 16.34 5.40 20.73
CA VAL A 129 17.19 4.95 21.85
C VAL A 129 18.38 5.90 22.04
N THR A 130 19.04 6.33 20.96
CA THR A 130 20.18 7.26 21.02
C THR A 130 19.78 8.61 21.61
N SER A 131 18.64 9.19 21.19
CA SER A 131 18.13 10.44 21.77
C SER A 131 17.85 10.30 23.26
N THR A 132 17.22 9.20 23.66
CA THR A 132 16.91 8.91 25.07
C THR A 132 18.19 8.70 25.89
N LEU A 133 19.20 8.00 25.37
CA LEU A 133 20.49 7.81 26.05
C LEU A 133 21.24 9.14 26.25
N ARG A 134 21.20 10.02 25.25
CA ARG A 134 21.78 11.36 25.35
C ARG A 134 21.10 12.16 26.44
N LYS A 135 19.78 12.11 26.54
CA LYS A 135 19.03 12.77 27.60
C LYS A 135 19.32 12.17 28.97
N TYR A 136 19.47 10.87 29.06
CA TYR A 136 19.87 10.19 30.28
C TYR A 136 21.25 10.70 30.78
N GLU A 137 22.24 10.77 29.90
CA GLU A 137 23.60 11.28 30.22
C GLU A 137 23.57 12.75 30.67
N GLU A 138 22.73 13.59 30.04
CA GLU A 138 22.52 14.98 30.46
C GLU A 138 21.92 15.06 31.85
N MET A 139 20.90 14.25 32.14
CA MET A 139 20.24 14.23 33.46
C MET A 139 21.12 13.64 34.56
N GLU A 140 22.02 12.72 34.23
CA GLU A 140 22.97 12.17 35.17
C GLU A 140 23.98 13.24 35.64
N LYS A 141 24.47 14.08 34.73
CA LYS A 141 25.37 15.20 35.03
C LYS A 141 24.71 16.33 35.81
N ASN A 142 23.39 16.43 35.74
CA ASN A 142 22.65 17.48 36.42
C ASN A 142 22.29 17.05 37.84
N THR A 143 23.05 17.55 38.84
CA THR A 143 22.86 17.22 40.27
C THR A 143 21.76 18.02 40.94
N SER A 144 21.24 19.09 40.30
CA SER A 144 20.26 20.00 40.90
C SER A 144 18.82 19.49 40.89
N LEU A 145 18.49 18.49 40.05
CA LEU A 145 17.14 18.00 39.88
C LEU A 145 16.85 16.73 40.70
N PRO A 146 15.68 16.63 41.34
CA PRO A 146 15.24 15.40 42.01
C PRO A 146 15.08 14.26 41.04
N LYS A 147 15.23 13.01 41.52
CA LYS A 147 15.21 11.79 40.72
C LYS A 147 13.93 11.66 39.87
N GLU A 148 12.78 12.03 40.42
CA GLU A 148 11.49 11.96 39.74
C GLU A 148 11.44 12.89 38.54
N GLN A 149 11.95 14.12 38.64
CA GLN A 149 11.99 15.07 37.53
C GLN A 149 12.97 14.63 36.45
N LYS A 150 14.08 13.99 36.80
CA LYS A 150 15.00 13.39 35.82
C LYS A 150 14.33 12.27 35.03
N LEU A 151 13.59 11.38 35.69
CA LEU A 151 12.84 10.31 35.02
C LEU A 151 11.77 10.87 34.07
N LEU A 152 11.03 11.89 34.52
CA LEU A 152 10.03 12.57 33.70
C LEU A 152 10.64 13.21 32.43
N ALA A 153 11.80 13.84 32.58
CA ALA A 153 12.52 14.45 31.46
C ALA A 153 13.01 13.40 30.45
N ILE A 154 13.47 12.23 30.90
CA ILE A 154 13.91 11.14 30.05
C ILE A 154 12.70 10.53 29.33
N GLN A 155 11.58 10.33 30.04
CA GLN A 155 10.35 9.82 29.46
C GLN A 155 9.79 10.76 28.38
N LYS A 156 9.79 12.07 28.67
CA LYS A 156 9.37 13.08 27.69
C LYS A 156 10.24 13.06 26.44
N GLU A 157 11.55 12.95 26.56
CA GLU A 157 12.46 12.84 25.41
C GLU A 157 12.17 11.56 24.59
N LEU A 158 11.89 10.43 25.25
CA LEU A 158 11.50 9.20 24.59
C LEU A 158 10.22 9.37 23.77
N GLU A 159 9.21 10.02 24.35
CA GLU A 159 7.93 10.30 23.68
C GLU A 159 8.14 11.25 22.48
N GLU A 160 8.90 12.33 22.65
CA GLU A 160 9.22 13.30 21.60
C GLU A 160 10.02 12.65 20.46
N ALA A 161 11.06 11.87 20.78
CA ALA A 161 11.84 11.15 19.78
C ALA A 161 10.99 10.12 19.01
N THR A 162 10.10 9.43 19.71
CA THR A 162 9.15 8.48 19.08
C THR A 162 8.17 9.22 18.17
N ALA A 163 7.62 10.34 18.62
CA ALA A 163 6.70 11.16 17.82
C ALA A 163 7.35 11.73 16.57
N LEU A 164 8.65 12.00 16.57
CA LEU A 164 9.41 12.46 15.40
C LEU A 164 9.70 11.34 14.39
N GLU A 165 9.92 10.12 14.84
CA GLU A 165 10.21 8.98 13.96
C GLU A 165 8.93 8.30 13.41
N MET A 166 7.83 8.35 14.14
CA MET A 166 6.57 7.68 13.80
C MET A 166 5.97 8.14 12.46
N PRO A 167 5.90 9.45 12.11
CA PRO A 167 5.34 9.89 10.83
C PRO A 167 6.08 9.32 9.62
N MET A 168 7.40 9.12 9.71
CA MET A 168 8.19 8.51 8.64
C MET A 168 7.84 7.04 8.44
N MET A 169 7.52 6.32 9.51
CA MET A 169 7.09 4.93 9.45
C MET A 169 5.66 4.78 8.96
N GLN A 170 4.78 5.73 9.28
CA GLN A 170 3.36 5.71 8.91
C GLN A 170 3.06 6.37 7.55
N GLN A 171 4.04 6.99 6.93
CA GLN A 171 3.89 7.63 5.62
C GLN A 171 3.27 6.65 4.60
N ASN A 172 2.31 7.10 3.80
CA ASN A 172 1.59 6.33 2.78
C ASN A 172 0.67 5.19 3.29
N LEU A 173 0.70 4.79 4.57
CA LEU A 173 -0.23 3.78 5.10
C LEU A 173 -1.71 4.20 5.01
N PRO A 174 -2.08 5.46 5.33
CA PRO A 174 -3.45 5.91 5.17
C PRO A 174 -3.93 5.87 3.71
N ILE A 175 -3.02 6.14 2.76
CA ILE A 175 -3.33 6.08 1.32
C ILE A 175 -3.63 4.63 0.90
N ILE A 176 -2.82 3.66 1.34
CA ILE A 176 -3.04 2.24 1.07
C ILE A 176 -4.40 1.79 1.62
N ALA A 177 -4.73 2.18 2.87
CA ALA A 177 -6.01 1.86 3.48
C ALA A 177 -7.20 2.43 2.69
N THR A 178 -7.10 3.69 2.27
CA THR A 178 -8.14 4.35 1.46
C THR A 178 -8.32 3.68 0.10
N ILE A 179 -7.22 3.36 -0.60
CA ILE A 179 -7.27 2.69 -1.90
C ILE A 179 -7.87 1.29 -1.78
N THR A 180 -7.57 0.56 -0.69
CA THR A 180 -8.15 -0.76 -0.44
C THR A 180 -9.67 -0.68 -0.29
N THR A 181 -10.18 0.31 0.48
CA THR A 181 -11.61 0.55 0.62
C THR A 181 -12.25 0.94 -0.73
N LEU A 182 -11.61 1.84 -1.48
CA LEU A 182 -12.08 2.21 -2.82
C LEU A 182 -12.13 1.01 -3.76
N GLY A 183 -11.14 0.13 -3.71
CA GLY A 183 -11.10 -1.10 -4.52
C GLY A 183 -12.32 -1.98 -4.28
N THR A 184 -12.70 -2.18 -3.02
CA THR A 184 -13.89 -2.95 -2.65
C THR A 184 -15.17 -2.29 -3.19
N LEU A 185 -15.32 -0.98 -3.02
CA LEU A 185 -16.49 -0.24 -3.52
C LEU A 185 -16.58 -0.27 -5.05
N MET A 186 -15.44 -0.11 -5.74
CA MET A 186 -15.38 -0.20 -7.20
C MET A 186 -15.66 -1.61 -7.71
N GLY A 187 -15.24 -2.65 -6.98
CA GLY A 187 -15.62 -4.03 -7.28
C GLY A 187 -17.13 -4.25 -7.18
N LEU A 188 -17.77 -3.74 -6.12
CA LEU A 188 -19.23 -3.80 -5.97
C LEU A 188 -19.95 -3.03 -7.09
N LEU A 189 -19.48 -1.82 -7.43
CA LEU A 189 -20.01 -1.04 -8.56
C LEU A 189 -19.90 -1.83 -9.87
N GLY A 190 -18.80 -2.54 -10.08
CA GLY A 190 -18.58 -3.41 -11.24
C GLY A 190 -19.63 -4.51 -11.36
N THR A 191 -19.99 -5.15 -10.25
CA THR A 191 -21.06 -6.17 -10.24
C THR A 191 -22.42 -5.59 -10.56
N VAL A 192 -22.77 -4.43 -10.00
CA VAL A 192 -24.05 -3.75 -10.29
C VAL A 192 -24.15 -3.38 -11.78
N ILE A 193 -23.12 -2.78 -12.35
CA ILE A 193 -23.11 -2.42 -13.78
C ILE A 193 -23.15 -3.67 -14.66
N GLY A 194 -22.47 -4.75 -14.23
CA GLY A 194 -22.54 -6.04 -14.91
C GLY A 194 -23.96 -6.60 -14.96
N MET A 195 -24.69 -6.57 -13.85
CA MET A 195 -26.11 -6.97 -13.79
C MET A 195 -27.01 -6.11 -14.67
N ILE A 196 -26.84 -4.78 -14.62
CA ILE A 196 -27.62 -3.86 -15.46
C ILE A 196 -27.42 -4.20 -16.95
N ARG A 197 -26.17 -4.43 -17.39
CA ARG A 197 -25.88 -4.81 -18.79
C ARG A 197 -26.48 -6.17 -19.15
N SER A 198 -26.46 -7.15 -18.24
CA SER A 198 -27.05 -8.47 -18.46
C SER A 198 -28.56 -8.38 -18.64
N PHE A 199 -29.26 -7.63 -17.78
CA PHE A 199 -30.70 -7.43 -17.92
C PHE A 199 -31.07 -6.61 -19.15
N ALA A 200 -30.30 -5.60 -19.51
CA ALA A 200 -30.49 -4.85 -20.74
C ALA A 200 -30.36 -5.74 -21.99
N ALA A 201 -29.38 -6.65 -22.02
CA ALA A 201 -29.20 -7.61 -23.10
C ALA A 201 -30.35 -8.61 -23.16
N LEU A 202 -30.85 -9.11 -22.02
CA LEU A 202 -32.01 -9.99 -21.95
C LEU A 202 -33.28 -9.29 -22.46
N SER A 203 -33.52 -8.05 -22.09
CA SER A 203 -34.68 -7.29 -22.53
C SER A 203 -34.64 -7.04 -24.06
N ALA A 204 -33.46 -6.71 -24.60
CA ALA A 204 -33.29 -6.56 -26.05
C ALA A 204 -33.48 -7.88 -26.79
N GLY A 205 -33.00 -9.00 -26.25
CA GLY A 205 -33.23 -10.34 -26.81
C GLY A 205 -34.69 -10.80 -26.73
N CYS A 206 -35.39 -10.44 -25.64
CA CYS A 206 -36.82 -10.77 -25.49
C CYS A 206 -37.72 -9.98 -26.46
N LEU A 207 -37.32 -8.81 -26.89
CA LEU A 207 -38.01 -8.04 -27.91
C LEU A 207 -37.83 -8.63 -29.32
N LEU A 208 -36.75 -9.36 -29.55
CA LEU A 208 -36.52 -10.13 -30.80
C LEU A 208 -37.29 -11.47 -30.85
N TYR A 209 -37.65 -12.04 -29.70
CA TYR A 209 -38.58 -13.14 -29.56
C TYR A 209 -40.02 -12.61 -29.48
N THR A 210 -40.43 -11.88 -30.48
CA THR A 210 -41.86 -11.59 -30.65
C THR A 210 -42.58 -12.92 -30.74
N SER A 211 -43.64 -13.09 -29.93
CA SER A 211 -44.54 -14.23 -29.94
C SER A 211 -44.88 -14.59 -31.41
N PRO A 212 -44.92 -15.89 -31.74
CA PRO A 212 -45.26 -16.29 -33.09
C PRO A 212 -46.52 -15.55 -33.51
N SER A 213 -46.41 -14.84 -34.63
CA SER A 213 -47.54 -14.10 -35.19
C SER A 213 -48.74 -15.03 -35.30
N PRO A 214 -49.98 -14.60 -35.06
CA PRO A 214 -51.17 -15.40 -35.28
C PRO A 214 -51.25 -16.02 -36.68
N ARG A 215 -50.45 -15.53 -37.64
CA ARG A 215 -50.28 -16.11 -38.98
C ARG A 215 -49.40 -17.38 -38.97
N ASP A 216 -48.42 -17.48 -38.08
CA ASP A 216 -47.57 -18.68 -38.03
C ASP A 216 -48.26 -19.84 -37.35
N MET A 217 -49.17 -19.59 -36.42
CA MET A 217 -50.02 -20.61 -35.79
C MET A 217 -51.08 -21.18 -36.72
N ARG A 218 -51.47 -20.48 -37.78
CA ARG A 218 -52.40 -21.02 -38.79
C ARG A 218 -51.76 -21.94 -39.81
N ARG A 219 -50.41 -21.92 -39.89
CA ARG A 219 -49.67 -22.75 -40.89
C ARG A 219 -49.25 -24.10 -40.31
N SER A 220 -49.45 -24.34 -39.03
CA SER A 220 -49.12 -25.61 -38.34
C SER A 220 -50.32 -26.47 -37.99
N ARG A 221 -51.51 -26.22 -38.63
CA ARG A 221 -52.69 -27.11 -38.58
C ARG A 221 -53.00 -27.71 -39.96
#